data_5afbbbf5e20f2e2f92f6ed54fccc353e
#
_entry.id   5afbbbf5e20f2e2f92f6ed54fccc353e
#
_cell.length_a   1.000
_cell.length_b   1.000
_cell.length_c   1.000
_cell.angle_alpha   90.00
_cell.angle_beta   90.00
_cell.angle_gamma   90.00
#
_symmetry.space_group_name_H-M   'P 1'
#
loop_
_entity.id
_entity.type
_entity.pdbx_description
1 polymer ?
#
loop_
_entity_poly.entity_id
_entity_poly.type
_entity_poly.pdbx_seq_one_letter_code
_entity_poly.pdbx_strand_id
1 'polypeptide(L)'
;MQKRSDTKPWERQPKESEQAYQAFVKYRDMGEKRTLKAVAEELHKSYTLIRRWKDTWDWEDRVREYDNELQKQAHKQAVKKARGMADRHIDMALKMQLKALSALEQLKPESIDPKNLIALIREATRLERENREDVVRLTEPVQESTGPGSGSLADLISAAWERRQDE
;
A
#
# COMPACT_ATOMS: atom_id res chain seq x y z
N MET A 1 -3.11 5.50 37.29
CA MET A 1 -3.18 4.64 36.08
C MET A 1 -4.55 4.81 35.44
N GLN A 2 -4.64 5.64 34.39
CA GLN A 2 -5.88 5.80 33.62
C GLN A 2 -6.04 4.57 32.73
N LYS A 3 -7.09 3.77 32.95
CA LYS A 3 -7.50 2.73 32.01
C LYS A 3 -7.70 3.41 30.65
N ARG A 4 -6.84 3.11 29.67
CA ARG A 4 -7.14 3.40 28.28
C ARG A 4 -8.44 2.70 27.95
N SER A 5 -9.49 3.44 27.66
CA SER A 5 -10.73 2.86 27.16
C SER A 5 -10.40 2.14 25.86
N ASP A 6 -10.82 0.88 25.70
CA ASP A 6 -10.70 0.10 24.46
C ASP A 6 -11.49 0.72 23.27
N THR A 7 -12.12 1.87 23.49
CA THR A 7 -12.95 2.57 22.52
C THR A 7 -12.07 3.29 21.50
N LYS A 8 -12.27 3.01 20.24
CA LYS A 8 -11.52 3.67 19.18
C LYS A 8 -11.82 5.17 19.14
N PRO A 9 -10.89 6.02 18.73
CA PRO A 9 -11.09 7.48 18.72
C PRO A 9 -12.36 7.93 17.97
N TRP A 10 -12.72 7.24 16.90
CA TRP A 10 -13.89 7.58 16.09
C TRP A 10 -15.20 6.92 16.56
N GLU A 11 -15.17 6.14 17.62
CA GLU A 11 -16.36 5.62 18.27
C GLU A 11 -16.84 6.59 19.35
N ARG A 12 -18.09 6.44 19.78
CA ARG A 12 -18.64 7.28 20.82
C ARG A 12 -17.81 7.22 22.09
N GLN A 13 -17.37 8.37 22.58
CA GLN A 13 -16.55 8.46 23.76
C GLN A 13 -17.38 8.36 25.05
N PRO A 14 -16.78 7.84 26.15
CA PRO A 14 -17.44 7.84 27.45
C PRO A 14 -17.90 9.23 27.85
N LYS A 15 -19.18 9.37 28.26
CA LYS A 15 -19.85 10.64 28.60
C LYS A 15 -20.18 11.56 27.40
N GLU A 16 -19.84 11.21 26.16
CA GLU A 16 -20.30 11.93 24.99
C GLU A 16 -21.80 11.71 24.80
N SER A 17 -22.56 12.78 24.65
CA SER A 17 -24.00 12.66 24.37
C SER A 17 -24.25 12.09 22.99
N GLU A 18 -25.35 11.37 22.82
CA GLU A 18 -25.76 10.79 21.53
C GLU A 18 -25.82 11.86 20.44
N GLN A 19 -26.38 13.04 20.77
CA GLN A 19 -26.47 14.14 19.80
C GLN A 19 -25.10 14.69 19.39
N ALA A 20 -24.16 14.82 20.33
CA ALA A 20 -22.79 15.24 20.01
C ALA A 20 -22.08 14.22 19.13
N TYR A 21 -22.27 12.94 19.44
CA TYR A 21 -21.67 11.85 18.63
C TYR A 21 -22.26 11.79 17.22
N GLN A 22 -23.58 11.91 17.06
CA GLN A 22 -24.21 11.98 15.73
C GLN A 22 -23.70 13.18 14.90
N ALA A 23 -23.51 14.32 15.55
CA ALA A 23 -22.93 15.48 14.90
C ALA A 23 -21.46 15.23 14.49
N PHE A 24 -20.68 14.54 15.32
CA PHE A 24 -19.34 14.09 14.97
C PHE A 24 -19.34 13.13 13.77
N VAL A 25 -20.22 12.13 13.74
CA VAL A 25 -20.35 11.20 12.62
C VAL A 25 -20.62 11.93 11.32
N LYS A 26 -21.55 12.89 11.33
CA LYS A 26 -21.83 13.73 10.16
C LYS A 26 -20.59 14.51 9.70
N TYR A 27 -19.90 15.16 10.64
CA TYR A 27 -18.67 15.89 10.35
C TYR A 27 -17.58 14.96 9.76
N ARG A 28 -17.38 13.78 10.35
CA ARG A 28 -16.43 12.78 9.89
C ARG A 28 -16.73 12.32 8.46
N ASP A 29 -18.00 11.99 8.18
CA ASP A 29 -18.41 11.36 6.92
C ASP A 29 -18.47 12.35 5.73
N MET A 30 -18.39 13.65 5.99
CA MET A 30 -18.23 14.68 4.93
C MET A 30 -16.88 14.65 4.23
N GLY A 31 -15.89 13.92 4.75
CA GLY A 31 -14.56 13.80 4.14
C GLY A 31 -13.86 15.16 4.00
N GLU A 32 -13.16 15.39 2.90
CA GLU A 32 -12.37 16.61 2.69
C GLU A 32 -13.19 17.92 2.71
N LYS A 33 -14.47 17.85 2.40
CA LYS A 33 -15.38 19.02 2.36
C LYS A 33 -16.06 19.29 3.69
N ARG A 34 -15.58 18.70 4.78
CA ARG A 34 -16.19 18.84 6.11
C ARG A 34 -16.15 20.28 6.62
N THR A 35 -17.29 20.79 7.03
CA THR A 35 -17.43 22.10 7.66
C THR A 35 -18.41 22.05 8.82
N LEU A 36 -18.11 22.78 9.90
CA LEU A 36 -19.02 22.89 11.05
C LEU A 36 -20.35 23.57 10.68
N LYS A 37 -20.32 24.46 9.70
CA LYS A 37 -21.52 25.16 9.23
C LYS A 37 -22.48 24.16 8.57
N ALA A 38 -22.00 23.29 7.68
CA ALA A 38 -22.83 22.28 7.05
C ALA A 38 -23.45 21.31 8.06
N VAL A 39 -22.68 20.89 9.08
CA VAL A 39 -23.21 20.05 10.17
C VAL A 39 -24.28 20.78 10.97
N ALA A 40 -24.09 22.05 11.27
CA ALA A 40 -25.06 22.86 12.01
C ALA A 40 -26.38 23.03 11.23
N GLU A 41 -26.30 23.30 9.94
CA GLU A 41 -27.45 23.40 9.02
C GLU A 41 -28.20 22.07 8.90
N GLU A 42 -27.50 20.96 8.67
CA GLU A 42 -28.09 19.63 8.50
C GLU A 42 -28.81 19.14 9.77
N LEU A 43 -28.25 19.44 10.94
CA LEU A 43 -28.83 19.04 12.22
C LEU A 43 -29.77 20.06 12.85
N HIS A 44 -30.01 21.20 12.18
CA HIS A 44 -30.80 22.32 12.70
C HIS A 44 -30.32 22.77 14.10
N LYS A 45 -28.99 22.87 14.29
CA LYS A 45 -28.35 23.29 15.53
C LYS A 45 -27.59 24.58 15.33
N SER A 46 -27.33 25.31 16.43
CA SER A 46 -26.50 26.50 16.35
C SER A 46 -25.03 26.15 16.06
N TYR A 47 -24.37 26.94 15.25
CA TYR A 47 -22.93 26.81 14.96
C TYR A 47 -22.08 26.82 16.25
N THR A 48 -22.43 27.67 17.22
CA THR A 48 -21.73 27.76 18.50
C THR A 48 -21.78 26.43 19.28
N LEU A 49 -22.91 25.73 19.23
CA LEU A 49 -23.07 24.45 19.89
C LEU A 49 -22.19 23.38 19.23
N ILE A 50 -22.21 23.31 17.88
CA ILE A 50 -21.40 22.36 17.12
C ILE A 50 -19.90 22.62 17.36
N ARG A 51 -19.48 23.90 17.34
CA ARG A 51 -18.10 24.28 17.66
C ARG A 51 -17.69 23.85 19.06
N ARG A 52 -18.54 24.06 20.06
CA ARG A 52 -18.27 23.61 21.43
C ARG A 52 -18.11 22.08 21.52
N TRP A 53 -18.94 21.30 20.81
CA TRP A 53 -18.80 19.86 20.76
C TRP A 53 -17.51 19.44 20.08
N LYS A 54 -17.14 20.06 18.97
CA LYS A 54 -15.87 19.84 18.27
C LYS A 54 -14.68 20.02 19.22
N ASP A 55 -14.65 21.14 19.94
CA ASP A 55 -13.54 21.49 20.84
C ASP A 55 -13.54 20.59 22.10
N THR A 56 -14.72 20.21 22.63
CA THR A 56 -14.84 19.36 23.83
C THR A 56 -14.42 17.89 23.54
N TRP A 57 -14.68 17.42 22.33
CA TRP A 57 -14.49 16.02 21.95
C TRP A 57 -13.38 15.80 20.94
N ASP A 58 -12.50 16.76 20.74
CA ASP A 58 -11.30 16.66 19.89
C ASP A 58 -11.58 16.09 18.49
N TRP A 59 -12.61 16.60 17.80
CA TRP A 59 -13.06 16.06 16.53
C TRP A 59 -11.98 16.02 15.46
N GLU A 60 -11.05 16.96 15.44
CA GLU A 60 -9.97 17.01 14.45
C GLU A 60 -9.03 15.81 14.58
N ASP A 61 -8.63 15.50 15.80
CA ASP A 61 -7.76 14.35 16.06
C ASP A 61 -8.49 13.02 15.79
N ARG A 62 -9.75 12.92 16.21
CA ARG A 62 -10.57 11.73 15.96
C ARG A 62 -10.80 11.47 14.49
N VAL A 63 -11.03 12.51 13.70
CA VAL A 63 -11.20 12.40 12.25
C VAL A 63 -9.89 12.02 11.58
N ARG A 64 -8.77 12.62 11.98
CA ARG A 64 -7.45 12.28 11.47
C ARG A 64 -7.13 10.80 11.68
N GLU A 65 -7.41 10.28 12.87
CA GLU A 65 -7.21 8.86 13.17
C GLU A 65 -8.15 7.96 12.35
N TYR A 66 -9.39 8.38 12.14
CA TYR A 66 -10.34 7.68 11.29
C TYR A 66 -9.89 7.64 9.83
N ASP A 67 -9.51 8.79 9.27
CA ASP A 67 -9.04 8.91 7.89
C ASP A 67 -7.77 8.06 7.67
N ASN A 68 -6.84 8.07 8.64
CA ASN A 68 -5.64 7.22 8.63
C ASN A 68 -5.99 5.72 8.61
N GLU A 69 -6.95 5.30 9.44
CA GLU A 69 -7.38 3.90 9.47
C GLU A 69 -8.08 3.50 8.17
N LEU A 70 -8.91 4.37 7.61
CA LEU A 70 -9.57 4.15 6.33
C LEU A 70 -8.54 3.97 5.19
N GLN A 71 -7.50 4.82 5.15
CA GLN A 71 -6.42 4.71 4.18
C GLN A 71 -5.64 3.40 4.34
N LYS A 72 -5.33 3.00 5.59
CA LYS A 72 -4.67 1.70 5.86
C LYS A 72 -5.51 0.53 5.38
N GLN A 73 -6.82 0.57 5.61
CA GLN A 73 -7.74 -0.49 5.16
C GLN A 73 -7.84 -0.53 3.64
N ALA A 74 -7.97 0.62 2.97
CA ALA A 74 -7.99 0.72 1.52
C ALA A 74 -6.69 0.18 0.91
N HIS A 75 -5.53 0.54 1.47
CA HIS A 75 -4.24 0.02 1.05
C HIS A 75 -4.14 -1.51 1.21
N LYS A 76 -4.51 -2.04 2.38
CA LYS A 76 -4.54 -3.49 2.61
C LYS A 76 -5.42 -4.23 1.61
N GLN A 77 -6.59 -3.67 1.29
CA GLN A 77 -7.50 -4.26 0.30
C GLN A 77 -6.92 -4.19 -1.12
N ALA A 78 -6.29 -3.08 -1.49
CA ALA A 78 -5.63 -2.92 -2.79
C ALA A 78 -4.50 -3.93 -2.96
N VAL A 79 -3.62 -4.08 -1.95
CA VAL A 79 -2.55 -5.08 -1.94
C VAL A 79 -3.11 -6.51 -2.04
N LYS A 80 -4.16 -6.84 -1.28
CA LYS A 80 -4.81 -8.16 -1.34
C LYS A 80 -5.38 -8.45 -2.73
N LYS A 81 -6.05 -7.47 -3.36
CA LYS A 81 -6.59 -7.59 -4.72
C LYS A 81 -5.46 -7.77 -5.74
N ALA A 82 -4.39 -7.00 -5.64
CA ALA A 82 -3.25 -7.09 -6.55
C ALA A 82 -2.57 -8.47 -6.47
N ARG A 83 -2.32 -8.96 -5.25
CA ARG A 83 -1.77 -10.33 -5.04
C ARG A 83 -2.67 -11.39 -5.63
N GLY A 84 -3.97 -11.38 -5.31
CA GLY A 84 -4.90 -12.36 -5.85
C GLY A 84 -5.08 -12.29 -7.38
N MET A 85 -4.80 -11.15 -8.00
CA MET A 85 -4.75 -11.02 -9.46
C MET A 85 -3.46 -11.65 -10.02
N ALA A 86 -2.32 -11.36 -9.38
CA ALA A 86 -1.03 -11.96 -9.77
C ALA A 86 -1.07 -13.49 -9.66
N ASP A 87 -1.61 -14.03 -8.55
CA ASP A 87 -1.73 -15.48 -8.35
C ASP A 87 -2.57 -16.14 -9.46
N ARG A 88 -3.70 -15.52 -9.85
CA ARG A 88 -4.52 -16.02 -10.96
C ARG A 88 -3.80 -15.97 -12.31
N HIS A 89 -3.01 -14.93 -12.57
CA HIS A 89 -2.23 -14.81 -13.80
C HIS A 89 -1.13 -15.88 -13.86
N ILE A 90 -0.46 -16.14 -12.73
CA ILE A 90 0.55 -17.21 -12.62
C ILE A 90 -0.10 -18.57 -12.88
N ASP A 91 -1.22 -18.87 -12.22
CA ASP A 91 -1.93 -20.14 -12.42
C ASP A 91 -2.37 -20.33 -13.88
N MET A 92 -2.89 -19.27 -14.50
CA MET A 92 -3.28 -19.29 -15.91
C MET A 92 -2.06 -19.50 -16.83
N ALA A 93 -0.96 -18.81 -16.58
CA ALA A 93 0.27 -18.99 -17.35
C ALA A 93 0.83 -20.41 -17.25
N LEU A 94 0.87 -20.98 -16.05
CA LEU A 94 1.29 -22.38 -15.83
C LEU A 94 0.39 -23.36 -16.60
N LYS A 95 -0.94 -23.18 -16.55
CA LYS A 95 -1.88 -24.03 -17.31
C LYS A 95 -1.68 -23.92 -18.81
N MET A 96 -1.38 -22.72 -19.32
CA MET A 96 -1.08 -22.51 -20.74
C MET A 96 0.23 -23.20 -21.13
N GLN A 97 1.29 -23.09 -20.31
CA GLN A 97 2.57 -23.76 -20.52
C GLN A 97 2.40 -25.28 -20.55
N LEU A 98 1.67 -25.86 -19.59
CA LEU A 98 1.40 -27.31 -19.56
C LEU A 98 0.67 -27.78 -20.81
N LYS A 99 -0.34 -27.02 -21.27
CA LYS A 99 -1.07 -27.35 -22.50
C LYS A 99 -0.15 -27.24 -23.74
N ALA A 100 0.71 -26.24 -23.78
CA ALA A 100 1.67 -26.08 -24.88
C ALA A 100 2.66 -27.24 -24.92
N LEU A 101 3.21 -27.65 -23.76
CA LEU A 101 4.09 -28.81 -23.66
C LEU A 101 3.40 -30.11 -24.14
N SER A 102 2.19 -30.37 -23.65
CA SER A 102 1.42 -31.53 -24.09
C SER A 102 1.11 -31.51 -25.59
N ALA A 103 0.85 -30.36 -26.17
CA ALA A 103 0.64 -30.21 -27.61
C ALA A 103 1.96 -30.50 -28.39
N LEU A 104 3.10 -30.02 -27.89
CA LEU A 104 4.41 -30.28 -28.51
C LEU A 104 4.78 -31.74 -28.47
N GLU A 105 4.48 -32.49 -27.39
CA GLU A 105 4.71 -33.93 -27.27
C GLU A 105 3.90 -34.74 -28.29
N GLN A 106 2.71 -34.21 -28.70
CA GLN A 106 1.85 -34.88 -29.68
C GLN A 106 2.21 -34.57 -31.13
N LEU A 107 3.06 -33.61 -31.37
CA LEU A 107 3.50 -33.24 -32.72
C LEU A 107 4.46 -34.31 -33.27
N LYS A 108 4.16 -34.83 -34.45
CA LYS A 108 5.08 -35.71 -35.16
C LYS A 108 6.27 -34.87 -35.68
N PRO A 109 7.50 -35.35 -35.54
CA PRO A 109 8.69 -34.62 -36.01
C PRO A 109 8.61 -34.17 -37.46
N GLU A 110 7.97 -34.98 -38.32
CA GLU A 110 7.80 -34.71 -39.74
C GLU A 110 6.78 -33.59 -40.04
N SER A 111 5.95 -33.22 -39.05
CA SER A 111 4.92 -32.15 -39.22
C SER A 111 5.40 -30.76 -38.86
N ILE A 112 6.64 -30.63 -38.34
CA ILE A 112 7.21 -29.38 -37.92
C ILE A 112 8.08 -28.81 -39.03
N ASP A 113 7.69 -27.65 -39.58
CA ASP A 113 8.56 -26.92 -40.50
C ASP A 113 9.92 -26.60 -39.81
N PRO A 114 11.06 -26.89 -40.47
CA PRO A 114 12.38 -26.58 -39.93
C PRO A 114 12.58 -25.16 -39.42
N LYS A 115 11.96 -24.18 -40.05
CA LYS A 115 11.99 -22.79 -39.59
C LYS A 115 11.32 -22.59 -38.23
N ASN A 116 10.16 -23.23 -38.02
CA ASN A 116 9.44 -23.18 -36.75
C ASN A 116 10.17 -23.93 -35.65
N LEU A 117 10.84 -25.03 -35.97
CA LEU A 117 11.67 -25.75 -35.02
C LEU A 117 12.87 -24.91 -34.53
N ILE A 118 13.55 -24.22 -35.45
CA ILE A 118 14.66 -23.31 -35.11
C ILE A 118 14.16 -22.15 -34.24
N ALA A 119 12.99 -21.57 -34.58
CA ALA A 119 12.39 -20.50 -33.80
C ALA A 119 12.04 -20.95 -32.37
N LEU A 120 11.48 -22.17 -32.21
CA LEU A 120 11.12 -22.75 -30.93
C LEU A 120 12.37 -23.01 -30.06
N ILE A 121 13.44 -23.57 -30.64
CA ILE A 121 14.70 -23.79 -29.92
C ILE A 121 15.31 -22.46 -29.47
N ARG A 122 15.30 -21.44 -30.32
CA ARG A 122 15.83 -20.12 -29.99
C ARG A 122 15.05 -19.49 -28.82
N GLU A 123 13.71 -19.58 -28.85
CA GLU A 123 12.87 -19.03 -27.81
C GLU A 123 13.04 -19.78 -26.48
N ALA A 124 13.11 -21.12 -26.52
CA ALA A 124 13.37 -21.92 -25.33
C ALA A 124 14.73 -21.58 -24.69
N THR A 125 15.78 -21.41 -25.50
CA THR A 125 17.12 -21.03 -25.01
C THR A 125 17.10 -19.60 -24.44
N ARG A 126 16.34 -18.67 -25.03
CA ARG A 126 16.17 -17.32 -24.50
C ARG A 126 15.51 -17.33 -23.12
N LEU A 127 14.39 -18.03 -22.98
CA LEU A 127 13.67 -18.16 -21.73
C LEU A 127 14.51 -18.83 -20.63
N GLU A 128 15.29 -19.87 -20.97
CA GLU A 128 16.21 -20.49 -20.04
C GLU A 128 17.26 -19.51 -19.53
N ARG A 129 17.85 -18.71 -20.41
CA ARG A 129 18.85 -17.70 -20.04
C ARG A 129 18.28 -16.63 -19.13
N GLU A 130 17.12 -16.06 -19.49
CA GLU A 130 16.44 -15.03 -18.70
C GLU A 130 16.13 -15.55 -17.29
N ASN A 131 15.59 -16.76 -17.17
CA ASN A 131 15.31 -17.34 -15.85
C ASN A 131 16.58 -17.60 -15.02
N ARG A 132 17.70 -17.98 -15.63
CA ARG A 132 18.98 -18.16 -14.91
C ARG A 132 19.52 -16.81 -14.42
N GLU A 133 19.45 -15.77 -15.23
CA GLU A 133 19.88 -14.41 -14.85
C GLU A 133 19.04 -13.85 -13.70
N ASP A 134 17.73 -14.08 -13.70
CA ASP A 134 16.83 -13.64 -12.62
C ASP A 134 17.12 -14.39 -11.31
N VAL A 135 17.38 -15.70 -11.36
CA VAL A 135 17.78 -16.46 -10.17
C VAL A 135 19.09 -15.95 -9.59
N VAL A 136 20.09 -15.64 -10.44
CA VAL A 136 21.38 -15.08 -10.00
C VAL A 136 21.16 -13.74 -9.31
N ARG A 137 20.37 -12.83 -9.90
CA ARG A 137 20.06 -11.53 -9.29
C ARG A 137 19.35 -11.64 -7.93
N LEU A 138 18.47 -12.65 -7.76
CA LEU A 138 17.76 -12.88 -6.50
C LEU A 138 18.63 -13.54 -5.44
N THR A 139 19.68 -14.26 -5.84
CA THR A 139 20.57 -14.98 -4.93
C THR A 139 21.86 -14.23 -4.61
N GLU A 140 22.22 -13.21 -5.39
CA GLU A 140 23.34 -12.34 -5.04
C GLU A 140 22.98 -11.56 -3.77
N PRO A 141 23.85 -11.60 -2.73
CA PRO A 141 23.69 -10.71 -1.59
C PRO A 141 23.68 -9.28 -2.11
N VAL A 142 22.69 -8.47 -1.68
CA VAL A 142 22.65 -7.04 -1.96
C VAL A 142 24.00 -6.47 -1.55
N GLN A 143 24.90 -6.30 -2.50
CA GLN A 143 26.11 -5.51 -2.26
C GLN A 143 25.58 -4.10 -2.02
N GLU A 144 25.65 -3.66 -0.76
CA GLU A 144 25.54 -2.25 -0.44
C GLU A 144 26.49 -1.53 -1.40
N SER A 145 25.90 -0.78 -2.32
CA SER A 145 26.67 0.00 -3.27
C SER A 145 27.47 1.03 -2.47
N THR A 146 28.71 0.66 -2.15
CA THR A 146 29.74 1.61 -1.72
C THR A 146 30.12 2.44 -2.96
N GLY A 147 29.17 3.24 -3.45
CA GLY A 147 29.46 4.31 -4.38
C GLY A 147 30.28 5.40 -3.62
N PRO A 148 31.17 6.12 -4.31
CA PRO A 148 31.88 7.24 -3.69
C PRO A 148 30.88 8.37 -3.39
N GLY A 149 30.17 8.25 -2.26
CA GLY A 149 29.10 9.17 -1.83
C GLY A 149 28.18 8.62 -0.77
N SER A 150 28.25 7.33 -0.44
CA SER A 150 27.48 6.75 0.68
C SER A 150 28.31 6.82 1.97
N GLY A 151 28.67 8.02 2.39
CA GLY A 151 29.04 8.23 3.78
C GLY A 151 27.87 7.81 4.65
N SER A 152 28.12 6.99 5.66
CA SER A 152 27.14 6.68 6.70
C SER A 152 26.47 7.98 7.15
N LEU A 153 25.16 7.91 7.53
CA LEU A 153 24.49 9.07 8.14
C LEU A 153 25.34 9.69 9.26
N ALA A 154 26.10 8.86 9.97
CA ALA A 154 27.07 9.28 10.97
C ALA A 154 28.22 10.11 10.37
N ASP A 155 28.73 9.75 9.20
CA ASP A 155 29.82 10.49 8.53
C ASP A 155 29.32 11.84 8.00
N LEU A 156 28.07 11.90 7.50
CA LEU A 156 27.43 13.14 7.09
C LEU A 156 27.16 14.08 8.27
N ILE A 157 26.77 13.54 9.42
CA ILE A 157 26.56 14.31 10.64
C ILE A 157 27.90 14.83 11.16
N SER A 158 28.98 14.01 11.18
CA SER A 158 30.32 14.42 11.59
C SER A 158 30.87 15.52 10.70
N ALA A 159 30.76 15.39 9.39
CA ALA A 159 31.18 16.41 8.43
C ALA A 159 30.37 17.73 8.53
N ALA A 160 29.11 17.66 8.95
CA ALA A 160 28.30 18.85 9.22
C ALA A 160 28.68 19.53 10.54
N TRP A 161 29.15 18.77 11.54
CA TRP A 161 29.63 19.30 12.82
C TRP A 161 30.96 20.00 12.67
N GLU A 162 31.90 19.41 11.94
CA GLU A 162 33.24 20.00 11.69
C GLU A 162 33.14 21.34 10.98
N ARG A 163 32.26 21.46 9.96
CA ARG A 163 32.00 22.73 9.25
C ARG A 163 31.43 23.85 10.11
N ARG A 164 30.80 23.55 11.24
CA ARG A 164 30.27 24.56 12.18
C ARG A 164 31.28 25.08 13.20
N GLN A 165 32.43 24.43 13.33
CA GLN A 165 33.46 24.86 14.27
C GLN A 165 34.51 25.78 13.62
N ASP A 166 34.49 25.88 12.26
CA ASP A 166 35.40 26.70 11.48
C ASP A 166 34.80 28.08 11.09
N GLU A 167 33.58 28.41 11.53
CA GLU A 167 32.95 29.73 11.46
C GLU A 167 32.90 30.42 12.82
#